data_21830554a209a10f0bb463c06422d2d8
#
_entry.id   21830554a209a10f0bb463c06422d2d8
#
_cell.length_a   1.000
_cell.length_b   1.000
_cell.length_c   1.000
_cell.angle_alpha   90.00
_cell.angle_beta   90.00
_cell.angle_gamma   90.00
#
_symmetry.space_group_name_H-M   'P 1'
#
loop_
_entity.id
_entity.type
_entity.pdbx_description
1 polymer ?
#
loop_
_entity_poly.entity_id
_entity_poly.type
_entity_poly.pdbx_seq_one_letter_code
_entity_poly.pdbx_strand_id
1 'polypeptide(L)'
;MRERTREKKIKTSPEPQFQPIISSIPDDILLQIFTRLPVRSLGRLSCVSKSWHSLIFSPNLVKSHYKRCTEDKENEHHRIMFFKVELEHDERLGYGFELGVNFRLRQFGCSLHSAFSCVLPKKIEVTNDFIISIPVEKFRYYINKTWGSCRGLVLIMVEGESMLLWNPATRNYRELPDSGIKKEHKLPGSSRLLCGIGYDESNDDFKVLVLSSVGGMRNETLAKVYSWKTDSWKKIEDLKYSLIELGGCYCLNGIFHFIAYDPQSRGIWNIASERKIVGLDLANDIFKEIELPEEVITNCTWKIGTLRGCLSLFLYSGGNQVDVWLMKEYGVRESWSKVVVVPCFQYPDGNVFSKPLILSENGQLLFVTGPRPKLGVYDPNENSLHYSQFINLEYHYEVDVCVESLISP
;
A
#
# COMPACT_ATOMS: atom_id res chain seq x y z
N MET A 1 91.72 15.51 -10.21
CA MET A 1 91.06 15.52 -8.87
C MET A 1 89.54 15.67 -9.13
N ARG A 2 88.76 14.60 -8.94
CA ARG A 2 87.31 14.60 -9.02
C ARG A 2 86.74 14.28 -7.59
N GLU A 3 86.14 15.26 -6.98
CA GLU A 3 85.46 15.10 -5.70
C GLU A 3 84.14 14.33 -5.94
N ARG A 4 83.93 13.25 -5.21
CA ARG A 4 82.69 12.50 -5.13
C ARG A 4 81.85 13.03 -3.97
N THR A 5 80.81 13.76 -4.26
CA THR A 5 79.78 14.15 -3.31
C THR A 5 78.95 12.91 -2.94
N ARG A 6 78.90 12.55 -1.64
CA ARG A 6 78.05 11.52 -1.04
C ARG A 6 76.71 12.14 -0.71
N GLU A 7 75.65 11.80 -1.51
CA GLU A 7 74.28 12.09 -1.10
C GLU A 7 73.86 11.18 0.05
N LYS A 8 73.47 11.82 1.17
CA LYS A 8 72.83 11.15 2.30
C LYS A 8 71.37 10.94 1.97
N LYS A 9 70.96 9.66 1.77
CA LYS A 9 69.53 9.28 1.76
C LYS A 9 68.92 9.53 3.14
N ILE A 10 68.05 10.50 3.23
CA ILE A 10 67.17 10.73 4.38
C ILE A 10 66.13 9.61 4.37
N LYS A 11 66.12 8.75 5.37
CA LYS A 11 65.06 7.80 5.65
C LYS A 11 63.83 8.58 6.13
N THR A 12 62.87 8.78 5.29
CA THR A 12 61.52 9.20 5.70
C THR A 12 60.86 8.06 6.48
N SER A 13 60.53 8.29 7.72
CA SER A 13 59.70 7.42 8.55
C SER A 13 58.31 7.31 7.89
N PRO A 14 57.66 6.13 7.89
CA PRO A 14 56.30 6.02 7.34
C PRO A 14 55.36 6.88 8.16
N GLU A 15 54.61 7.75 7.48
CA GLU A 15 53.51 8.49 8.07
C GLU A 15 52.51 7.52 8.73
N PRO A 16 51.98 7.80 9.91
CA PRO A 16 50.96 6.96 10.51
C PRO A 16 49.74 6.98 9.58
N GLN A 17 49.43 5.83 8.98
CA GLN A 17 48.16 5.63 8.29
C GLN A 17 47.06 5.76 9.32
N PHE A 18 46.41 6.91 9.36
CA PHE A 18 45.14 7.11 10.05
C PHE A 18 44.10 6.20 9.35
N GLN A 19 43.94 4.97 9.83
CA GLN A 19 42.74 4.23 9.51
C GLN A 19 41.56 4.94 10.17
N PRO A 20 40.53 5.32 9.43
CA PRO A 20 39.39 5.97 10.03
C PRO A 20 38.77 5.02 11.08
N ILE A 21 38.53 5.55 12.29
CA ILE A 21 37.99 4.81 13.44
C ILE A 21 36.73 4.02 13.08
N ILE A 22 35.99 4.48 12.07
CA ILE A 22 34.77 3.85 11.55
C ILE A 22 35.03 2.46 10.93
N SER A 23 36.23 2.19 10.40
CA SER A 23 36.59 0.86 9.85
C SER A 23 36.87 -0.19 10.93
N SER A 24 36.85 0.18 12.19
CA SER A 24 37.09 -0.70 13.35
C SER A 24 35.80 -1.14 14.07
N ILE A 25 34.63 -0.64 13.65
CA ILE A 25 33.35 -1.02 14.28
C ILE A 25 32.94 -2.39 13.71
N PRO A 26 32.73 -3.42 14.56
CA PRO A 26 32.25 -4.71 14.11
C PRO A 26 30.89 -4.63 13.40
N ASP A 27 30.67 -5.52 12.41
CA ASP A 27 29.45 -5.51 11.61
C ASP A 27 28.18 -5.77 12.43
N ASP A 28 28.26 -6.54 13.50
CA ASP A 28 27.17 -6.79 14.43
C ASP A 28 26.71 -5.52 15.16
N ILE A 29 27.64 -4.65 15.53
CA ILE A 29 27.32 -3.35 16.11
C ILE A 29 26.74 -2.41 15.07
N LEU A 30 27.29 -2.41 13.84
CA LEU A 30 26.73 -1.62 12.74
C LEU A 30 25.30 -2.07 12.42
N LEU A 31 25.02 -3.37 12.40
CA LEU A 31 23.68 -3.90 12.21
C LEU A 31 22.70 -3.39 13.27
N GLN A 32 23.09 -3.40 14.55
CA GLN A 32 22.26 -2.88 15.64
C GLN A 32 21.99 -1.38 15.50
N ILE A 33 22.97 -0.60 15.03
CA ILE A 33 22.79 0.84 14.78
C ILE A 33 21.86 1.03 13.56
N PHE A 34 22.14 0.35 12.45
CA PHE A 34 21.42 0.54 11.21
C PHE A 34 19.94 0.12 11.32
N THR A 35 19.62 -0.93 12.06
CA THR A 35 18.23 -1.31 12.30
C THR A 35 17.39 -0.26 13.04
N ARG A 36 18.02 0.74 13.66
CA ARG A 36 17.34 1.81 14.40
C ARG A 36 17.21 3.11 13.60
N LEU A 37 17.84 3.20 12.44
CA LEU A 37 17.87 4.43 11.65
C LEU A 37 16.71 4.48 10.65
N PRO A 38 16.13 5.66 10.39
CA PRO A 38 15.14 5.82 9.33
C PRO A 38 15.70 5.41 7.95
N VAL A 39 14.85 4.90 7.07
CA VAL A 39 15.23 4.45 5.71
C VAL A 39 15.98 5.52 4.94
N ARG A 40 15.56 6.79 5.05
CA ARG A 40 16.25 7.92 4.39
C ARG A 40 17.69 8.10 4.88
N SER A 41 17.98 7.86 6.15
CA SER A 41 19.34 7.92 6.70
C SER A 41 20.16 6.75 6.20
N LEU A 42 19.59 5.55 6.17
CA LEU A 42 20.24 4.35 5.64
C LEU A 42 20.57 4.50 4.14
N GLY A 43 19.68 5.11 3.36
CA GLY A 43 19.96 5.44 1.96
C GLY A 43 21.16 6.38 1.78
N ARG A 44 21.36 7.35 2.69
CA ARG A 44 22.55 8.21 2.68
C ARG A 44 23.81 7.44 3.12
N LEU A 45 23.71 6.62 4.15
CA LEU A 45 24.81 5.84 4.67
C LEU A 45 25.29 4.76 3.68
N SER A 46 24.40 4.23 2.85
CA SER A 46 24.77 3.27 1.80
C SER A 46 25.72 3.84 0.76
N CYS A 47 25.80 5.17 0.65
CA CYS A 47 26.73 5.85 -0.25
C CYS A 47 28.15 6.03 0.35
N VAL A 48 28.36 5.71 1.63
CA VAL A 48 29.64 5.95 2.32
C VAL A 48 30.71 4.93 1.90
N SER A 49 30.34 3.66 1.79
CA SER A 49 31.24 2.61 1.34
C SER A 49 30.50 1.41 0.75
N LYS A 50 31.21 0.59 -0.06
CA LYS A 50 30.65 -0.65 -0.60
C LYS A 50 30.28 -1.66 0.48
N SER A 51 31.04 -1.73 1.58
CA SER A 51 30.73 -2.61 2.71
C SER A 51 29.44 -2.18 3.42
N TRP A 52 29.25 -0.89 3.67
CA TRP A 52 28.02 -0.37 4.25
C TRP A 52 26.83 -0.57 3.34
N HIS A 53 26.99 -0.34 2.04
CA HIS A 53 25.94 -0.63 1.06
C HIS A 53 25.51 -2.11 1.14
N SER A 54 26.47 -3.05 1.08
CA SER A 54 26.17 -4.49 1.17
C SER A 54 25.52 -4.88 2.49
N LEU A 55 25.93 -4.25 3.61
CA LEU A 55 25.38 -4.51 4.92
C LEU A 55 23.94 -3.99 5.04
N ILE A 56 23.69 -2.74 4.58
CA ILE A 56 22.38 -2.09 4.66
C ILE A 56 21.32 -2.83 3.82
N PHE A 57 21.71 -3.32 2.64
CA PHE A 57 20.81 -4.08 1.78
C PHE A 57 20.89 -5.60 1.96
N SER A 58 21.56 -6.05 3.03
CA SER A 58 21.56 -7.48 3.35
C SER A 58 20.16 -7.97 3.75
N PRO A 59 19.75 -9.18 3.35
CA PRO A 59 18.42 -9.71 3.69
C PRO A 59 18.12 -9.69 5.20
N ASN A 60 19.14 -9.95 6.02
CA ASN A 60 19.00 -9.95 7.48
C ASN A 60 18.67 -8.55 8.03
N LEU A 61 19.38 -7.52 7.55
CA LEU A 61 19.11 -6.14 8.01
C LEU A 61 17.75 -5.68 7.50
N VAL A 62 17.43 -5.91 6.24
CA VAL A 62 16.13 -5.52 5.65
C VAL A 62 14.97 -6.12 6.43
N LYS A 63 15.00 -7.43 6.75
CA LYS A 63 13.97 -8.09 7.55
C LYS A 63 13.89 -7.55 8.99
N SER A 64 15.05 -7.41 9.65
CA SER A 64 15.10 -6.92 11.04
C SER A 64 14.65 -5.47 11.16
N HIS A 65 15.04 -4.62 10.21
CA HIS A 65 14.61 -3.24 10.14
C HIS A 65 13.10 -3.14 9.94
N TYR A 66 12.54 -3.88 8.96
CA TYR A 66 11.09 -3.88 8.72
C TYR A 66 10.31 -4.35 9.96
N LYS A 67 10.75 -5.46 10.59
CA LYS A 67 10.13 -5.97 11.82
C LYS A 67 10.11 -4.89 12.91
N ARG A 68 11.23 -4.21 13.12
CA ARG A 68 11.31 -3.12 14.09
C ARG A 68 10.35 -1.97 13.76
N CYS A 69 10.28 -1.57 12.48
CA CYS A 69 9.38 -0.50 12.04
C CYS A 69 7.90 -0.85 12.22
N THR A 70 7.53 -2.12 12.11
CA THR A 70 6.15 -2.58 12.32
C THR A 70 5.79 -2.74 13.80
N GLU A 71 6.75 -3.03 14.66
CA GLU A 71 6.58 -3.16 16.11
C GLU A 71 6.68 -1.80 16.85
N ASP A 72 6.97 -0.73 16.12
CA ASP A 72 7.09 0.63 16.66
C ASP A 72 5.73 1.17 17.12
N LYS A 73 5.56 1.27 18.45
CA LYS A 73 4.32 1.73 19.09
C LYS A 73 4.04 3.21 18.88
N GLU A 74 5.07 4.00 18.64
CA GLU A 74 4.95 5.44 18.39
C GLU A 74 4.61 5.76 16.94
N ASN A 75 4.60 4.73 16.07
CA ASN A 75 4.29 4.85 14.64
C ASN A 75 5.18 5.86 13.89
N GLU A 76 6.41 6.06 14.34
CA GLU A 76 7.34 7.00 13.72
C GLU A 76 7.71 6.60 12.29
N HIS A 77 7.70 5.29 12.00
CA HIS A 77 7.99 4.72 10.70
C HIS A 77 6.75 4.51 9.81
N HIS A 78 5.56 4.83 10.33
CA HIS A 78 4.33 4.76 9.57
C HIS A 78 4.07 6.10 8.88
N ARG A 79 3.79 6.04 7.58
CA ARG A 79 3.51 7.21 6.73
C ARG A 79 2.13 7.10 6.14
N ILE A 80 1.37 8.17 6.24
CA ILE A 80 0.17 8.33 5.43
C ILE A 80 0.62 8.87 4.09
N MET A 81 0.31 8.13 3.04
CA MET A 81 0.75 8.43 1.69
C MET A 81 -0.47 8.80 0.85
N PHE A 82 -0.34 9.89 0.14
CA PHE A 82 -1.30 10.35 -0.86
C PHE A 82 -0.68 10.16 -2.23
N PHE A 83 -1.39 9.50 -3.11
CA PHE A 83 -0.92 9.20 -4.45
C PHE A 83 -1.82 9.88 -5.47
N LYS A 84 -1.23 10.62 -6.39
CA LYS A 84 -1.89 11.15 -7.58
C LYS A 84 -1.08 10.75 -8.79
N VAL A 85 -1.75 10.16 -9.76
CA VAL A 85 -1.15 9.89 -11.06
C VAL A 85 -1.63 10.98 -12.03
N GLU A 86 -0.73 11.78 -12.52
CA GLU A 86 -1.00 12.85 -13.49
C GLU A 86 -0.41 12.46 -14.84
N LEU A 87 -1.13 12.80 -15.89
CA LEU A 87 -0.61 12.74 -17.27
C LEU A 87 0.22 13.99 -17.54
N GLU A 88 1.46 13.81 -17.95
CA GLU A 88 2.23 14.92 -18.52
C GLU A 88 1.84 15.09 -19.99
N HIS A 89 1.07 16.11 -20.28
CA HIS A 89 0.89 16.56 -21.65
C HIS A 89 2.12 17.37 -22.07
N ASP A 90 2.85 16.89 -23.08
CA ASP A 90 3.80 17.73 -23.77
C ASP A 90 3.01 18.68 -24.70
N GLU A 91 2.88 19.92 -24.29
CA GLU A 91 2.16 20.95 -25.05
C GLU A 91 2.73 21.18 -26.48
N ARG A 92 3.91 20.61 -26.79
CA ARG A 92 4.55 20.72 -28.12
C ARG A 92 4.02 19.69 -29.12
N LEU A 93 3.32 18.67 -28.63
CA LEU A 93 2.75 17.63 -29.47
C LEU A 93 1.26 17.91 -29.62
N GLY A 94 0.90 18.68 -30.66
CA GLY A 94 -0.50 18.95 -30.99
C GLY A 94 -1.36 17.67 -30.94
N TYR A 95 -2.68 17.81 -30.96
CA TYR A 95 -3.70 16.74 -30.84
C TYR A 95 -3.54 15.49 -31.75
N GLY A 96 -2.33 14.95 -31.84
CA GLY A 96 -1.97 13.75 -32.60
C GLY A 96 -1.74 12.56 -31.68
N PHE A 97 -2.45 11.48 -31.91
CA PHE A 97 -2.66 10.29 -31.07
C PHE A 97 -1.48 9.31 -30.95
N GLU A 98 -0.25 9.68 -31.25
CA GLU A 98 0.84 8.70 -31.34
C GLU A 98 2.14 9.19 -30.74
N LEU A 99 2.26 9.38 -29.44
CA LEU A 99 3.62 9.44 -28.82
C LEU A 99 3.51 9.27 -27.31
N GLY A 100 4.46 8.57 -26.73
CA GLY A 100 4.49 8.12 -25.35
C GLY A 100 4.06 9.18 -24.33
N VAL A 101 3.09 8.86 -23.53
CA VAL A 101 2.60 9.72 -22.46
C VAL A 101 3.42 9.42 -21.21
N ASN A 102 4.04 10.43 -20.64
CA ASN A 102 4.73 10.32 -19.38
C ASN A 102 3.71 10.45 -18.23
N PHE A 103 3.78 9.57 -17.27
CA PHE A 103 3.01 9.67 -16.04
C PHE A 103 3.85 10.29 -14.95
N ARG A 104 3.29 11.28 -14.29
CA ARG A 104 3.86 11.84 -13.07
C ARG A 104 3.11 11.24 -11.88
N LEU A 105 3.80 10.42 -11.10
CA LEU A 105 3.29 9.99 -9.81
C LEU A 105 3.69 11.02 -8.75
N ARG A 106 2.72 11.78 -8.28
CA ARG A 106 2.94 12.67 -7.14
C ARG A 106 2.66 11.94 -5.84
N GLN A 107 3.63 11.96 -4.98
CA GLN A 107 3.56 11.39 -3.64
C GLN A 107 3.62 12.50 -2.62
N PHE A 108 2.64 12.51 -1.74
CA PHE A 108 2.62 13.37 -0.57
C PHE A 108 2.54 12.48 0.66
N GLY A 109 3.14 12.88 1.76
CA GLY A 109 3.07 12.04 2.96
C GLY A 109 3.33 12.83 4.24
N CYS A 110 2.70 12.40 5.30
CA CYS A 110 2.98 12.87 6.65
C CYS A 110 3.25 11.68 7.57
N SER A 111 3.94 11.92 8.69
CA SER A 111 4.06 10.90 9.72
C SER A 111 2.69 10.64 10.35
N LEU A 112 2.46 9.39 10.73
CA LEU A 112 1.23 9.02 11.41
C LEU A 112 1.11 9.73 12.76
N HIS A 113 2.20 9.86 13.50
CA HIS A 113 2.27 10.62 14.74
C HIS A 113 1.77 12.07 14.55
N SER A 114 2.21 12.74 13.47
CA SER A 114 1.74 14.10 13.16
C SER A 114 0.24 14.16 12.86
N ALA A 115 -0.32 13.12 12.26
CA ALA A 115 -1.74 13.08 11.94
C ALA A 115 -2.64 12.97 13.18
N PHE A 116 -2.21 12.18 14.19
CA PHE A 116 -2.93 12.09 15.47
C PHE A 116 -2.70 13.30 16.37
N SER A 117 -1.54 13.94 16.29
CA SER A 117 -1.18 15.10 17.12
C SER A 117 -1.81 16.41 16.65
N CYS A 118 -2.47 16.42 15.50
CA CYS A 118 -3.05 17.63 14.91
C CYS A 118 -4.38 18.02 15.59
N VAL A 119 -4.30 18.61 16.76
CA VAL A 119 -5.43 19.32 17.41
C VAL A 119 -5.78 20.63 16.68
N LEU A 120 -4.98 21.07 15.71
CA LEU A 120 -5.19 22.28 14.90
C LEU A 120 -4.93 21.99 13.42
N PRO A 121 -5.59 22.70 12.48
CA PRO A 121 -5.39 22.51 11.06
C PRO A 121 -3.97 22.94 10.66
N LYS A 122 -2.97 22.10 10.92
CA LYS A 122 -1.63 22.30 10.38
C LYS A 122 -1.63 21.91 8.92
N LYS A 123 -1.03 22.79 8.11
CA LYS A 123 -0.70 22.51 6.72
C LYS A 123 0.16 21.25 6.68
N ILE A 124 -0.34 20.20 6.06
CA ILE A 124 0.48 19.02 5.78
C ILE A 124 1.36 19.40 4.59
N GLU A 125 2.66 19.53 4.87
CA GLU A 125 3.63 19.87 3.83
C GLU A 125 3.87 18.69 2.91
N VAL A 126 3.84 19.01 1.62
CA VAL A 126 4.19 18.11 0.53
C VAL A 126 5.68 17.80 0.60
N THR A 127 6.04 16.55 0.82
CA THR A 127 7.43 16.22 1.04
C THR A 127 8.21 15.78 -0.20
N ASN A 128 7.62 15.38 -1.31
CA ASN A 128 8.39 15.08 -2.53
C ASN A 128 7.50 14.87 -3.76
N ASP A 129 7.83 15.52 -4.87
CA ASP A 129 7.40 15.11 -6.21
C ASP A 129 8.36 14.03 -6.72
N PHE A 130 7.85 12.90 -7.11
CA PHE A 130 8.61 11.86 -7.78
C PHE A 130 7.99 11.61 -9.16
N ILE A 131 8.82 11.70 -10.20
CA ILE A 131 8.40 11.46 -11.57
C ILE A 131 8.83 10.05 -11.95
N ILE A 132 7.87 9.17 -12.23
CA ILE A 132 8.12 7.91 -12.91
C ILE A 132 7.70 8.13 -14.35
N SER A 133 8.67 8.12 -15.25
CA SER A 133 8.39 8.17 -16.69
C SER A 133 8.22 6.74 -17.20
N ILE A 134 6.99 6.37 -17.51
CA ILE A 134 6.67 5.07 -18.10
C ILE A 134 6.23 5.37 -19.54
N PRO A 135 6.94 4.86 -20.55
CA PRO A 135 6.50 4.99 -21.93
C PRO A 135 5.23 4.16 -22.14
N VAL A 136 4.16 4.78 -22.53
CA VAL A 136 2.89 4.12 -22.79
C VAL A 136 2.54 4.20 -24.27
N GLU A 137 2.39 3.05 -24.90
CA GLU A 137 2.18 2.97 -26.35
C GLU A 137 0.72 3.24 -26.79
N LYS A 138 -0.26 3.20 -25.86
CA LYS A 138 -1.68 3.35 -26.19
C LYS A 138 -2.46 4.00 -25.05
N PHE A 139 -2.98 5.19 -25.31
CA PHE A 139 -3.82 5.92 -24.37
C PHE A 139 -5.26 5.35 -24.38
N ARG A 140 -5.71 4.87 -23.22
CA ARG A 140 -7.12 4.63 -22.93
C ARG A 140 -7.47 5.26 -21.59
N TYR A 141 -8.61 5.94 -21.53
CA TYR A 141 -9.15 6.58 -20.32
C TYR A 141 -9.42 5.55 -19.21
N TYR A 142 -8.41 5.08 -18.48
CA TYR A 142 -8.60 4.22 -17.32
C TYR A 142 -7.92 4.81 -16.09
N ILE A 143 -8.60 4.65 -14.98
CA ILE A 143 -8.25 5.18 -13.67
C ILE A 143 -6.91 4.59 -13.23
N ASN A 144 -5.91 5.45 -13.12
CA ASN A 144 -4.67 5.12 -12.42
C ASN A 144 -4.99 4.99 -10.94
N LYS A 145 -4.78 3.80 -10.37
CA LYS A 145 -5.21 3.47 -9.02
C LYS A 145 -4.09 2.79 -8.24
N THR A 146 -3.95 3.14 -6.95
CA THR A 146 -3.19 2.33 -6.01
C THR A 146 -4.10 1.24 -5.45
N TRP A 147 -3.58 0.01 -5.40
CA TRP A 147 -4.34 -1.16 -5.00
C TRP A 147 -3.93 -1.72 -3.64
N GLY A 148 -3.25 -0.91 -2.83
CA GLY A 148 -2.81 -1.27 -1.50
C GLY A 148 -1.31 -1.32 -1.35
N SER A 149 -0.89 -1.55 -0.12
CA SER A 149 0.51 -1.63 0.26
C SER A 149 0.79 -2.88 1.09
N CYS A 150 1.99 -3.41 0.96
CA CYS A 150 2.46 -4.54 1.75
C CYS A 150 3.96 -4.40 2.02
N ARG A 151 4.36 -4.45 3.28
CA ARG A 151 5.77 -4.39 3.71
C ARG A 151 6.56 -3.23 3.09
N GLY A 152 5.90 -2.07 2.91
CA GLY A 152 6.50 -0.86 2.33
C GLY A 152 6.53 -0.83 0.81
N LEU A 153 6.03 -1.84 0.14
CA LEU A 153 5.76 -1.83 -1.30
C LEU A 153 4.32 -1.41 -1.57
N VAL A 154 4.13 -0.61 -2.60
CA VAL A 154 2.82 -0.15 -3.08
C VAL A 154 2.56 -0.74 -4.46
N LEU A 155 1.38 -1.32 -4.66
CA LEU A 155 0.93 -1.78 -5.96
C LEU A 155 0.21 -0.64 -6.67
N ILE A 156 0.72 -0.28 -7.84
CA ILE A 156 0.16 0.76 -8.70
C ILE A 156 -0.25 0.12 -10.01
N MET A 157 -1.44 0.45 -10.49
CA MET A 157 -1.87 0.12 -11.84
C MET A 157 -1.89 1.37 -12.69
N VAL A 158 -1.27 1.29 -13.84
CA VAL A 158 -1.18 2.35 -14.84
C VAL A 158 -1.98 1.90 -16.06
N GLU A 159 -2.90 2.76 -16.53
CA GLU A 159 -3.77 2.52 -17.70
C GLU A 159 -4.59 1.23 -17.67
N GLY A 160 -4.74 0.67 -16.49
CA GLY A 160 -5.49 -0.57 -16.29
C GLY A 160 -4.85 -1.80 -16.93
N GLU A 161 -3.58 -1.77 -17.32
CA GLU A 161 -2.84 -2.90 -17.91
C GLU A 161 -1.49 -3.13 -17.27
N SER A 162 -0.65 -2.10 -17.13
CA SER A 162 0.67 -2.21 -16.51
C SER A 162 0.57 -2.11 -15.00
N MET A 163 1.21 -3.03 -14.31
CA MET A 163 1.29 -3.02 -12.86
C MET A 163 2.73 -2.78 -12.42
N LEU A 164 2.87 -1.92 -11.42
CA LEU A 164 4.15 -1.57 -10.85
C LEU A 164 4.14 -1.90 -9.36
N LEU A 165 5.20 -2.51 -8.89
CA LEU A 165 5.56 -2.52 -7.47
C LEU A 165 6.54 -1.39 -7.22
N TRP A 166 6.23 -0.54 -6.28
CA TRP A 166 7.02 0.63 -5.97
C TRP A 166 7.29 0.74 -4.47
N ASN A 167 8.54 1.06 -4.11
CA ASN A 167 8.89 1.41 -2.74
C ASN A 167 9.05 2.93 -2.62
N PRO A 168 8.12 3.61 -1.94
CA PRO A 168 8.16 5.07 -1.78
C PRO A 168 9.40 5.57 -1.03
N ALA A 169 9.93 4.79 -0.08
CA ALA A 169 11.05 5.18 0.77
C ALA A 169 12.40 5.11 0.04
N THR A 170 12.60 4.09 -0.80
CA THR A 170 13.81 3.91 -1.62
C THR A 170 13.70 4.49 -3.00
N ARG A 171 12.47 4.80 -3.46
CA ARG A 171 12.10 5.27 -4.81
C ARG A 171 12.37 4.26 -5.93
N ASN A 172 12.62 3.01 -5.58
CA ASN A 172 12.78 1.93 -6.55
C ASN A 172 11.42 1.41 -6.98
N TYR A 173 11.30 1.04 -8.24
CA TYR A 173 10.11 0.39 -8.76
C TYR A 173 10.48 -0.76 -9.71
N ARG A 174 9.54 -1.66 -9.89
CA ARG A 174 9.61 -2.77 -10.84
C ARG A 174 8.28 -2.90 -11.56
N GLU A 175 8.32 -3.01 -12.88
CA GLU A 175 7.18 -3.35 -13.69
C GLU A 175 6.96 -4.87 -13.64
N LEU A 176 5.70 -5.27 -13.43
CA LEU A 176 5.31 -6.68 -13.44
C LEU A 176 5.03 -7.14 -14.86
N PRO A 177 5.30 -8.41 -15.19
CA PRO A 177 4.91 -8.97 -16.49
C PRO A 177 3.39 -8.89 -16.69
N ASP A 178 2.96 -8.75 -17.96
CA ASP A 178 1.53 -8.71 -18.31
C ASP A 178 0.82 -9.96 -17.79
N SER A 179 -0.21 -9.77 -16.99
CA SER A 179 -1.02 -10.87 -16.48
C SER A 179 -1.82 -11.60 -17.58
N GLY A 180 -2.03 -10.95 -18.73
CA GLY A 180 -2.86 -11.46 -19.83
C GLY A 180 -4.34 -11.59 -19.49
N ILE A 181 -4.78 -11.16 -18.30
CA ILE A 181 -6.16 -11.38 -17.81
C ILE A 181 -7.21 -10.68 -18.69
N LYS A 182 -6.88 -9.52 -19.26
CA LYS A 182 -7.77 -8.79 -20.18
C LYS A 182 -7.89 -9.44 -21.54
N LYS A 183 -6.81 -10.08 -22.01
CA LYS A 183 -6.81 -10.79 -23.29
C LYS A 183 -7.67 -12.04 -23.23
N GLU A 184 -7.76 -12.68 -22.09
CA GLU A 184 -8.63 -13.84 -21.86
C GLU A 184 -10.11 -13.44 -21.81
N HIS A 185 -10.43 -12.24 -21.34
CA HIS A 185 -11.75 -11.65 -21.38
C HIS A 185 -11.96 -10.97 -22.75
N LYS A 186 -12.41 -11.70 -23.74
CA LYS A 186 -12.61 -11.27 -25.14
C LYS A 186 -13.67 -10.17 -25.38
N LEU A 187 -14.16 -9.51 -24.32
CA LEU A 187 -15.26 -8.55 -24.43
C LEU A 187 -14.78 -7.12 -24.16
N PRO A 188 -15.06 -6.17 -25.06
CA PRO A 188 -14.85 -4.75 -24.82
C PRO A 188 -15.92 -4.21 -23.86
N GLY A 189 -15.52 -3.50 -22.86
CA GLY A 189 -16.38 -2.70 -21.99
C GLY A 189 -16.59 -3.25 -20.61
N SER A 190 -17.00 -2.85 -19.63
CA SER A 190 -17.46 -3.17 -18.26
C SER A 190 -16.84 -4.38 -17.54
N SER A 191 -15.55 -4.70 -17.73
CA SER A 191 -14.87 -5.65 -16.86
C SER A 191 -14.53 -4.96 -15.52
N ARG A 192 -14.96 -5.59 -14.41
CA ARG A 192 -14.56 -5.17 -13.05
C ARG A 192 -13.21 -5.76 -12.75
N LEU A 193 -12.30 -4.94 -12.31
CA LEU A 193 -10.96 -5.35 -11.94
C LEU A 193 -10.73 -5.07 -10.46
N LEU A 194 -10.18 -6.05 -9.76
CA LEU A 194 -9.77 -5.94 -8.37
C LEU A 194 -8.35 -6.48 -8.24
N CYS A 195 -7.48 -5.73 -7.60
CA CYS A 195 -6.10 -6.14 -7.35
C CYS A 195 -5.74 -5.98 -5.88
N GLY A 196 -4.68 -6.68 -5.47
CA GLY A 196 -4.12 -6.54 -4.15
C GLY A 196 -2.69 -7.05 -4.11
N ILE A 197 -1.91 -6.52 -3.16
CA ILE A 197 -0.57 -6.98 -2.85
C ILE A 197 -0.55 -7.62 -1.46
N GLY A 198 0.15 -8.71 -1.32
CA GLY A 198 0.31 -9.43 -0.07
C GLY A 198 1.67 -10.11 0.06
N TYR A 199 1.90 -10.68 1.22
CA TYR A 199 3.11 -11.43 1.50
C TYR A 199 2.75 -12.80 2.07
N ASP A 200 3.29 -13.83 1.44
CA ASP A 200 3.18 -15.23 1.86
C ASP A 200 4.35 -15.55 2.79
N GLU A 201 4.06 -15.59 4.10
CA GLU A 201 5.07 -15.87 5.13
C GLU A 201 5.66 -17.29 4.99
N SER A 202 4.84 -18.24 4.55
CA SER A 202 5.23 -19.66 4.44
C SER A 202 6.27 -19.86 3.34
N ASN A 203 6.14 -19.14 2.24
CA ASN A 203 7.03 -19.21 1.10
C ASN A 203 8.03 -18.04 1.03
N ASP A 204 7.98 -17.08 1.97
CA ASP A 204 8.80 -15.86 1.99
C ASP A 204 8.72 -15.11 0.64
N ASP A 205 7.50 -14.89 0.11
CA ASP A 205 7.27 -14.41 -1.24
C ASP A 205 6.21 -13.32 -1.30
N PHE A 206 6.46 -12.26 -2.07
CA PHE A 206 5.44 -11.29 -2.38
C PHE A 206 4.50 -11.84 -3.45
N LYS A 207 3.22 -11.65 -3.23
CA LYS A 207 2.17 -12.06 -4.15
C LYS A 207 1.32 -10.87 -4.58
N VAL A 208 0.92 -10.85 -5.84
CA VAL A 208 -0.08 -9.90 -6.35
C VAL A 208 -1.27 -10.68 -6.88
N LEU A 209 -2.44 -10.41 -6.33
CA LEU A 209 -3.70 -10.97 -6.80
C LEU A 209 -4.33 -10.02 -7.83
N VAL A 210 -4.79 -10.57 -8.93
CA VAL A 210 -5.65 -9.88 -9.91
C VAL A 210 -6.89 -10.71 -10.14
N LEU A 211 -8.03 -10.09 -9.88
CA LEU A 211 -9.35 -10.65 -10.19
C LEU A 211 -10.00 -9.81 -11.27
N SER A 212 -10.57 -10.45 -12.28
CA SER A 212 -11.33 -9.78 -13.31
C SER A 212 -12.68 -10.49 -13.51
N SER A 213 -13.76 -9.72 -13.41
CA SER A 213 -15.11 -10.23 -13.60
C SER A 213 -15.77 -9.50 -14.77
N VAL A 214 -16.37 -10.25 -15.67
CA VAL A 214 -17.16 -9.72 -16.77
C VAL A 214 -18.63 -9.71 -16.36
N GLY A 215 -19.22 -8.52 -16.37
CA GLY A 215 -20.66 -8.36 -16.10
C GLY A 215 -21.51 -8.95 -17.23
N GLY A 216 -22.71 -9.41 -16.91
CA GLY A 216 -23.67 -9.99 -17.85
C GLY A 216 -24.11 -11.40 -17.46
N MET A 217 -24.72 -12.13 -18.39
CA MET A 217 -25.31 -13.44 -18.09
C MET A 217 -24.31 -14.54 -17.69
N ARG A 218 -23.02 -14.33 -17.90
CA ARG A 218 -21.98 -15.36 -17.60
C ARG A 218 -21.20 -15.12 -16.31
N ASN A 219 -21.26 -13.97 -15.70
CA ASN A 219 -20.64 -13.63 -14.41
C ASN A 219 -19.35 -14.41 -14.05
N GLU A 220 -18.51 -14.68 -15.05
CA GLU A 220 -17.26 -15.41 -14.86
C GLU A 220 -16.21 -14.48 -14.27
N THR A 221 -15.56 -14.91 -13.22
CA THR A 221 -14.42 -14.21 -12.63
C THR A 221 -13.16 -15.02 -12.85
N LEU A 222 -12.16 -14.40 -13.45
CA LEU A 222 -10.82 -14.96 -13.57
C LEU A 222 -9.98 -14.47 -12.41
N ALA A 223 -9.16 -15.35 -11.85
CA ALA A 223 -8.22 -15.08 -10.79
C ALA A 223 -6.80 -15.46 -11.22
N LYS A 224 -5.85 -14.54 -11.05
CA LYS A 224 -4.43 -14.82 -11.25
C LYS A 224 -3.62 -14.28 -10.09
N VAL A 225 -2.60 -15.04 -9.69
CA VAL A 225 -1.64 -14.66 -8.66
C VAL A 225 -0.25 -14.60 -9.26
N TYR A 226 0.40 -13.47 -9.11
CA TYR A 226 1.81 -13.30 -9.41
C TYR A 226 2.66 -13.70 -8.22
N SER A 227 3.75 -14.38 -8.45
CA SER A 227 4.79 -14.68 -7.49
C SER A 227 6.06 -13.90 -7.84
N TRP A 228 6.55 -13.13 -6.88
CA TRP A 228 7.81 -12.42 -7.05
C TRP A 228 9.00 -13.37 -7.26
N LYS A 229 9.05 -14.45 -6.48
CA LYS A 229 10.17 -15.40 -6.57
C LYS A 229 10.29 -16.07 -7.93
N THR A 230 9.18 -16.38 -8.56
CA THR A 230 9.17 -17.05 -9.87
C THR A 230 9.00 -16.08 -11.04
N ASP A 231 8.77 -14.80 -10.75
CA ASP A 231 8.49 -13.75 -11.74
C ASP A 231 7.41 -14.15 -12.76
N SER A 232 6.35 -14.79 -12.30
CA SER A 232 5.34 -15.38 -13.16
C SER A 232 3.94 -15.34 -12.58
N TRP A 233 2.94 -15.32 -13.47
CA TRP A 233 1.53 -15.41 -13.13
C TRP A 233 1.05 -16.86 -13.17
N LYS A 234 0.30 -17.24 -12.13
CA LYS A 234 -0.43 -18.50 -12.05
C LYS A 234 -1.93 -18.20 -12.07
N LYS A 235 -2.68 -18.94 -12.89
CA LYS A 235 -4.15 -18.92 -12.85
C LYS A 235 -4.63 -19.71 -11.64
N ILE A 236 -5.59 -19.15 -10.89
CA ILE A 236 -6.26 -19.82 -9.78
C ILE A 236 -7.63 -20.27 -10.29
N GLU A 237 -7.91 -21.54 -10.13
CA GLU A 237 -9.16 -22.14 -10.57
C GLU A 237 -10.25 -22.02 -9.47
N ASP A 238 -11.48 -22.36 -9.81
CA ASP A 238 -12.61 -22.53 -8.89
C ASP A 238 -13.13 -21.29 -8.15
N LEU A 239 -12.91 -20.08 -8.67
CA LEU A 239 -13.58 -18.91 -8.14
C LEU A 239 -15.06 -18.88 -8.58
N LYS A 240 -15.97 -19.23 -7.67
CA LYS A 240 -17.42 -19.30 -7.88
C LYS A 240 -18.14 -17.97 -7.75
N TYR A 241 -17.43 -16.91 -7.36
CA TYR A 241 -18.01 -15.63 -6.98
C TYR A 241 -17.78 -14.58 -8.06
N SER A 242 -18.72 -13.61 -8.12
CA SER A 242 -18.58 -12.40 -8.92
C SER A 242 -18.17 -11.21 -8.05
N LEU A 243 -17.39 -10.30 -8.63
CA LEU A 243 -16.85 -9.15 -7.92
C LEU A 243 -17.88 -8.05 -7.73
N ILE A 244 -17.80 -7.35 -6.61
CA ILE A 244 -18.50 -6.10 -6.35
C ILE A 244 -17.49 -4.95 -6.49
N GLU A 245 -17.85 -3.95 -7.31
CA GLU A 245 -16.97 -2.85 -7.73
C GLU A 245 -16.48 -1.94 -6.58
N LEU A 246 -17.13 -1.99 -5.42
CA LEU A 246 -16.91 -1.05 -4.32
C LEU A 246 -15.90 -1.54 -3.26
N GLY A 247 -15.24 -2.67 -3.47
CA GLY A 247 -14.32 -3.28 -2.49
C GLY A 247 -12.86 -3.08 -2.81
N GLY A 248 -12.02 -2.92 -1.78
CA GLY A 248 -10.58 -3.15 -1.85
C GLY A 248 -10.25 -4.64 -1.70
N CYS A 249 -9.03 -5.02 -2.04
CA CYS A 249 -8.45 -6.32 -1.71
C CYS A 249 -7.39 -6.09 -0.62
N TYR A 250 -7.54 -6.77 0.50
CA TYR A 250 -6.69 -6.59 1.67
C TYR A 250 -6.02 -7.90 2.03
N CYS A 251 -4.70 -7.90 2.17
CA CYS A 251 -3.97 -9.06 2.64
C CYS A 251 -3.79 -9.02 4.16
N LEU A 252 -4.19 -10.08 4.83
CA LEU A 252 -4.00 -10.29 6.26
C LEU A 252 -3.59 -11.75 6.49
N ASN A 253 -2.49 -11.96 7.22
CA ASN A 253 -1.99 -13.31 7.56
C ASN A 253 -1.80 -14.23 6.34
N GLY A 254 -1.32 -13.69 5.21
CA GLY A 254 -1.15 -14.48 3.98
C GLY A 254 -2.45 -14.82 3.25
N ILE A 255 -3.56 -14.15 3.60
CA ILE A 255 -4.87 -14.36 2.97
C ILE A 255 -5.36 -13.05 2.37
N PHE A 256 -5.71 -13.06 1.10
CA PHE A 256 -6.37 -11.93 0.43
C PHE A 256 -7.87 -11.93 0.72
N HIS A 257 -8.41 -10.81 1.17
CA HIS A 257 -9.83 -10.63 1.47
C HIS A 257 -10.46 -9.64 0.51
N PHE A 258 -11.61 -9.98 -0.03
CA PHE A 258 -12.39 -9.12 -0.92
C PHE A 258 -13.89 -9.39 -0.77
N ILE A 259 -14.69 -8.44 -1.26
CA ILE A 259 -16.16 -8.56 -1.24
C ILE A 259 -16.62 -9.14 -2.58
N ALA A 260 -17.43 -10.17 -2.51
CA ALA A 260 -18.00 -10.84 -3.67
C ALA A 260 -19.45 -11.27 -3.41
N TYR A 261 -20.13 -11.76 -4.42
CA TYR A 261 -21.48 -12.33 -4.34
C TYR A 261 -21.58 -13.62 -5.14
N ASP A 262 -22.51 -14.49 -4.76
CA ASP A 262 -22.81 -15.69 -5.51
C ASP A 262 -23.71 -15.35 -6.72
N PRO A 263 -23.24 -15.51 -7.97
CA PRO A 263 -24.03 -15.19 -9.15
C PRO A 263 -25.22 -16.13 -9.37
N GLN A 264 -25.26 -17.26 -8.67
CA GLN A 264 -26.37 -18.22 -8.74
C GLN A 264 -27.52 -17.90 -7.78
N SER A 265 -27.29 -17.01 -6.84
CA SER A 265 -28.32 -16.57 -5.93
C SER A 265 -29.40 -15.79 -6.69
N ARG A 266 -30.65 -16.22 -6.50
CA ARG A 266 -31.80 -15.77 -7.30
C ARG A 266 -32.24 -14.35 -6.88
N GLY A 267 -31.70 -13.33 -7.52
CA GLY A 267 -32.19 -11.98 -7.26
C GLY A 267 -31.36 -10.88 -7.90
N ILE A 268 -31.51 -10.65 -9.20
CA ILE A 268 -30.83 -9.59 -9.96
C ILE A 268 -31.00 -8.19 -9.30
N TRP A 269 -31.97 -8.03 -8.42
CA TRP A 269 -32.34 -6.74 -7.81
C TRP A 269 -31.89 -6.56 -6.36
N ASN A 270 -31.35 -7.60 -5.69
CA ASN A 270 -30.94 -7.50 -4.27
C ASN A 270 -29.50 -7.98 -4.01
N ILE A 271 -28.56 -7.48 -4.81
CA ILE A 271 -27.11 -7.77 -4.68
C ILE A 271 -26.59 -7.42 -3.26
N ALA A 272 -27.26 -6.50 -2.57
CA ALA A 272 -26.85 -6.07 -1.24
C ALA A 272 -26.99 -7.16 -0.16
N SER A 273 -28.00 -8.05 -0.29
CA SER A 273 -28.28 -9.11 0.69
C SER A 273 -27.40 -10.35 0.57
N GLU A 274 -26.65 -10.47 -0.50
CA GLU A 274 -25.90 -11.70 -0.85
C GLU A 274 -24.38 -11.49 -0.87
N ARG A 275 -23.93 -10.34 -0.39
CA ARG A 275 -22.52 -10.02 -0.28
C ARG A 275 -21.85 -10.92 0.75
N LYS A 276 -20.67 -11.43 0.38
CA LYS A 276 -19.83 -12.26 1.22
C LYS A 276 -18.43 -11.68 1.28
N ILE A 277 -17.72 -11.92 2.38
CA ILE A 277 -16.27 -11.77 2.43
C ILE A 277 -15.68 -13.08 1.97
N VAL A 278 -14.84 -13.03 0.94
CA VAL A 278 -14.12 -14.19 0.43
C VAL A 278 -12.63 -13.99 0.71
N GLY A 279 -12.01 -15.01 1.28
CA GLY A 279 -10.57 -15.09 1.50
C GLY A 279 -9.91 -16.01 0.49
N LEU A 280 -8.78 -15.61 -0.11
CA LEU A 280 -7.88 -16.48 -0.87
C LEU A 280 -6.61 -16.73 -0.05
N ASP A 281 -6.42 -17.96 0.38
CA ASP A 281 -5.21 -18.41 1.08
C ASP A 281 -4.05 -18.53 0.06
N LEU A 282 -2.99 -17.74 0.28
CA LEU A 282 -1.84 -17.65 -0.63
C LEU A 282 -0.93 -18.88 -0.60
N ALA A 283 -0.95 -19.64 0.49
CA ALA A 283 -0.12 -20.84 0.63
C ALA A 283 -0.73 -22.02 -0.10
N ASN A 284 -2.07 -22.11 -0.13
CA ASN A 284 -2.79 -23.28 -0.64
C ASN A 284 -3.61 -22.98 -1.90
N ASP A 285 -3.73 -21.72 -2.33
CA ASP A 285 -4.57 -21.26 -3.44
C ASP A 285 -6.08 -21.65 -3.29
N ILE A 286 -6.58 -21.63 -2.04
CA ILE A 286 -7.93 -22.06 -1.72
C ILE A 286 -8.79 -20.84 -1.34
N PHE A 287 -9.99 -20.75 -1.92
CA PHE A 287 -11.00 -19.77 -1.53
C PHE A 287 -11.82 -20.26 -0.35
N LYS A 288 -12.05 -19.37 0.63
CA LYS A 288 -12.88 -19.59 1.81
C LYS A 288 -13.81 -18.41 2.04
N GLU A 289 -15.05 -18.69 2.45
CA GLU A 289 -15.95 -17.65 2.93
C GLU A 289 -15.62 -17.32 4.39
N ILE A 290 -15.70 -16.02 4.71
CA ILE A 290 -15.56 -15.51 6.06
C ILE A 290 -16.95 -15.13 6.56
N GLU A 291 -17.37 -15.73 7.66
CA GLU A 291 -18.69 -15.49 8.23
C GLU A 291 -18.80 -14.08 8.82
N LEU A 292 -19.93 -13.42 8.52
CA LEU A 292 -20.26 -12.10 9.04
C LEU A 292 -20.90 -12.19 10.43
N PRO A 293 -20.81 -11.13 11.26
CA PRO A 293 -21.53 -11.09 12.52
C PRO A 293 -23.06 -11.11 12.27
N GLU A 294 -23.82 -11.63 13.24
CA GLU A 294 -25.28 -11.79 13.12
C GLU A 294 -26.01 -10.45 12.95
N GLU A 295 -25.49 -9.41 13.57
CA GLU A 295 -26.07 -8.06 13.56
C GLU A 295 -25.90 -7.34 12.23
N VAL A 296 -25.16 -7.88 11.27
CA VAL A 296 -25.00 -7.27 9.95
C VAL A 296 -26.31 -7.34 9.18
N ILE A 297 -27.00 -6.21 9.14
CA ILE A 297 -28.24 -6.07 8.40
C ILE A 297 -27.95 -6.12 6.90
N THR A 298 -28.63 -7.00 6.20
CA THR A 298 -28.42 -7.30 4.77
C THR A 298 -28.61 -6.12 3.82
N ASN A 299 -29.25 -5.04 4.26
CA ASN A 299 -29.57 -3.84 3.46
C ASN A 299 -28.58 -2.67 3.66
N CYS A 300 -27.47 -2.85 4.36
CA CYS A 300 -26.46 -1.82 4.56
C CYS A 300 -25.40 -1.86 3.47
N THR A 301 -24.86 -0.70 3.11
CA THR A 301 -23.58 -0.64 2.40
C THR A 301 -22.49 -0.91 3.41
N TRP A 302 -21.55 -1.82 3.07
CA TRP A 302 -20.43 -2.09 3.93
C TRP A 302 -19.14 -2.28 3.12
N LYS A 303 -18.03 -2.04 3.77
CA LYS A 303 -16.67 -2.22 3.23
C LYS A 303 -15.86 -3.05 4.20
N ILE A 304 -14.77 -3.62 3.72
CA ILE A 304 -13.78 -4.30 4.55
C ILE A 304 -12.46 -3.55 4.55
N GLY A 305 -11.61 -3.89 5.49
CA GLY A 305 -10.24 -3.39 5.61
C GLY A 305 -9.46 -4.17 6.66
N THR A 306 -8.32 -3.64 7.05
CA THR A 306 -7.51 -4.16 8.14
C THR A 306 -7.22 -3.05 9.14
N LEU A 307 -7.51 -3.29 10.42
CA LEU A 307 -7.18 -2.39 11.52
C LEU A 307 -6.58 -3.20 12.67
N ARG A 308 -5.51 -2.72 13.26
CA ARG A 308 -4.80 -3.41 14.37
C ARG A 308 -4.47 -4.88 14.07
N GLY A 309 -4.10 -5.18 12.83
CA GLY A 309 -3.83 -6.57 12.44
C GLY A 309 -5.06 -7.49 12.44
N CYS A 310 -6.27 -6.95 12.50
CA CYS A 310 -7.53 -7.68 12.41
C CYS A 310 -8.27 -7.38 11.11
N LEU A 311 -9.03 -8.35 10.61
CA LEU A 311 -10.02 -8.10 9.57
C LEU A 311 -11.09 -7.17 10.14
N SER A 312 -11.45 -6.14 9.39
CA SER A 312 -12.36 -5.08 9.82
C SER A 312 -13.53 -4.94 8.88
N LEU A 313 -14.69 -4.62 9.43
CA LEU A 313 -15.93 -4.38 8.70
C LEU A 313 -16.45 -2.99 9.05
N PHE A 314 -16.84 -2.21 8.03
CA PHE A 314 -17.36 -0.87 8.15
C PHE A 314 -18.78 -0.85 7.62
N LEU A 315 -19.77 -0.71 8.52
CA LEU A 315 -21.18 -0.72 8.18
C LEU A 315 -21.72 0.70 8.10
N TYR A 316 -22.24 1.05 6.94
CA TYR A 316 -22.93 2.29 6.70
C TYR A 316 -24.43 2.04 6.89
N SER A 317 -24.91 2.09 8.12
CA SER A 317 -26.33 2.03 8.41
C SER A 317 -26.94 3.36 7.96
N GLY A 318 -27.98 3.34 7.14
CA GLY A 318 -28.62 4.51 6.49
C GLY A 318 -28.99 5.72 7.39
N GLY A 319 -28.46 5.76 8.61
CA GLY A 319 -28.34 6.88 9.52
C GLY A 319 -26.99 7.60 9.33
N ASN A 320 -26.77 8.61 10.15
CA ASN A 320 -25.58 9.46 10.08
C ASN A 320 -24.38 8.85 10.83
N GLN A 321 -24.11 7.54 10.67
CA GLN A 321 -23.00 6.88 11.38
C GLN A 321 -22.40 5.71 10.59
N VAL A 322 -21.15 5.40 10.92
CA VAL A 322 -20.44 4.19 10.48
C VAL A 322 -20.04 3.36 11.69
N ASP A 323 -20.51 2.13 11.73
CA ASP A 323 -20.11 1.16 12.74
C ASP A 323 -18.84 0.45 12.30
N VAL A 324 -17.82 0.44 13.15
CA VAL A 324 -16.53 -0.21 12.91
C VAL A 324 -16.46 -1.49 13.74
N TRP A 325 -16.28 -2.61 13.04
CA TRP A 325 -16.17 -3.94 13.66
C TRP A 325 -14.79 -4.54 13.40
N LEU A 326 -14.27 -5.28 14.38
CA LEU A 326 -13.05 -6.05 14.26
C LEU A 326 -13.34 -7.53 14.54
N MET A 327 -12.76 -8.41 13.70
CA MET A 327 -12.67 -9.84 13.97
C MET A 327 -11.43 -10.08 14.85
N LYS A 328 -11.62 -10.17 16.16
CA LYS A 328 -10.51 -10.27 17.13
C LYS A 328 -9.75 -11.59 17.04
N GLU A 329 -10.43 -12.65 16.68
CA GLU A 329 -9.87 -13.96 16.41
C GLU A 329 -10.23 -14.37 14.98
N TYR A 330 -9.20 -14.51 14.15
CA TYR A 330 -9.39 -14.70 12.72
C TYR A 330 -10.14 -15.99 12.40
N GLY A 331 -11.20 -15.88 11.61
CA GLY A 331 -12.05 -17.01 11.21
C GLY A 331 -13.09 -17.44 12.23
N VAL A 332 -13.15 -16.81 13.40
CA VAL A 332 -14.14 -17.05 14.44
C VAL A 332 -15.25 -16.00 14.37
N ARG A 333 -16.45 -16.41 13.98
CA ARG A 333 -17.61 -15.51 13.79
C ARG A 333 -17.95 -14.73 15.05
N GLU A 334 -17.95 -15.38 16.19
CA GLU A 334 -18.31 -14.83 17.49
C GLU A 334 -17.29 -13.80 18.01
N SER A 335 -16.09 -13.76 17.38
CA SER A 335 -15.04 -12.80 17.73
C SER A 335 -15.27 -11.41 17.14
N TRP A 336 -16.23 -11.25 16.22
CA TRP A 336 -16.60 -9.95 15.72
C TRP A 336 -17.10 -9.05 16.85
N SER A 337 -16.54 -7.89 16.99
CA SER A 337 -16.93 -6.92 18.01
C SER A 337 -16.96 -5.51 17.44
N LYS A 338 -18.02 -4.78 17.73
CA LYS A 338 -18.13 -3.37 17.42
C LYS A 338 -17.20 -2.59 18.34
N VAL A 339 -16.27 -1.84 17.77
CA VAL A 339 -15.22 -1.14 18.52
C VAL A 339 -15.39 0.37 18.52
N VAL A 340 -15.93 0.93 17.45
CA VAL A 340 -16.13 2.38 17.30
C VAL A 340 -17.38 2.63 16.50
N VAL A 341 -18.13 3.67 16.87
CA VAL A 341 -19.23 4.23 16.08
C VAL A 341 -18.84 5.66 15.71
N VAL A 342 -18.61 5.90 14.42
CA VAL A 342 -18.24 7.22 13.91
C VAL A 342 -19.48 7.97 13.48
N PRO A 343 -19.81 9.12 14.08
CA PRO A 343 -20.91 9.93 13.60
C PRO A 343 -20.54 10.54 12.23
N CYS A 344 -21.32 10.19 11.22
CA CYS A 344 -21.17 10.76 9.88
C CYS A 344 -22.13 11.92 9.73
N PHE A 345 -21.70 13.11 10.10
CA PHE A 345 -22.47 14.30 9.77
C PHE A 345 -22.47 14.48 8.26
N GLN A 346 -23.59 14.84 7.68
CA GLN A 346 -23.62 15.31 6.30
C GLN A 346 -22.77 16.57 6.21
N TYR A 347 -21.63 16.45 5.57
CA TYR A 347 -20.75 17.61 5.38
C TYR A 347 -21.41 18.60 4.44
N PRO A 348 -21.26 19.92 4.69
CA PRO A 348 -21.75 20.95 3.78
C PRO A 348 -21.17 20.82 2.37
N ASP A 349 -20.02 20.17 2.21
CA ASP A 349 -19.31 19.94 0.95
C ASP A 349 -19.61 18.58 0.30
N GLY A 350 -20.56 17.80 0.84
CA GLY A 350 -20.95 16.49 0.31
C GLY A 350 -19.94 15.37 0.57
N ASN A 351 -18.91 15.61 1.39
CA ASN A 351 -17.94 14.57 1.75
C ASN A 351 -18.60 13.50 2.64
N VAL A 352 -18.19 12.25 2.42
CA VAL A 352 -18.64 11.08 3.20
C VAL A 352 -17.41 10.30 3.68
N PHE A 353 -17.57 9.54 4.76
CA PHE A 353 -16.56 8.59 5.20
C PHE A 353 -16.21 7.64 4.05
N SER A 354 -14.94 7.58 3.67
CA SER A 354 -14.49 6.79 2.52
C SER A 354 -13.70 5.56 2.92
N LYS A 355 -12.62 5.73 3.68
CA LYS A 355 -11.72 4.64 4.05
C LYS A 355 -11.13 4.89 5.44
N PRO A 356 -11.28 3.94 6.39
CA PRO A 356 -10.51 3.97 7.62
C PRO A 356 -9.05 3.64 7.29
N LEU A 357 -8.14 4.25 8.03
CA LEU A 357 -6.72 4.06 7.87
C LEU A 357 -6.11 3.33 9.07
N ILE A 358 -6.34 3.86 10.27
CA ILE A 358 -5.73 3.34 11.50
C ILE A 358 -6.68 3.52 12.67
N LEU A 359 -6.68 2.53 13.55
CA LEU A 359 -7.27 2.59 14.88
C LEU A 359 -6.13 2.57 15.91
N SER A 360 -5.95 3.67 16.64
CA SER A 360 -4.92 3.81 17.68
C SER A 360 -5.22 2.96 18.91
N GLU A 361 -4.22 2.71 19.75
CA GLU A 361 -4.41 1.97 21.03
C GLU A 361 -5.45 2.63 21.96
N ASN A 362 -5.56 3.96 21.91
CA ASN A 362 -6.51 4.74 22.69
C ASN A 362 -7.94 4.77 22.08
N GLY A 363 -8.16 4.05 20.99
CA GLY A 363 -9.47 3.97 20.32
C GLY A 363 -9.73 5.08 19.30
N GLN A 364 -8.82 6.02 19.09
CA GLN A 364 -8.98 7.05 18.08
C GLN A 364 -8.90 6.44 16.69
N LEU A 365 -9.84 6.81 15.81
CA LEU A 365 -9.89 6.35 14.44
C LEU A 365 -9.44 7.44 13.48
N LEU A 366 -8.38 7.17 12.74
CA LEU A 366 -7.95 7.96 11.59
C LEU A 366 -8.62 7.41 10.32
N PHE A 367 -9.22 8.27 9.53
CA PHE A 367 -9.93 7.89 8.30
C PHE A 367 -9.83 8.97 7.23
N VAL A 368 -10.19 8.60 6.00
CA VAL A 368 -10.27 9.53 4.85
C VAL A 368 -11.72 9.74 4.48
N THR A 369 -12.06 10.97 4.13
CA THR A 369 -13.35 11.30 3.50
C THR A 369 -13.21 11.32 1.96
N GLY A 370 -14.34 11.22 1.24
CA GLY A 370 -14.42 11.38 -0.21
C GLY A 370 -15.63 12.25 -0.59
N PRO A 371 -15.71 12.82 -1.79
CA PRO A 371 -14.80 12.75 -2.92
C PRO A 371 -13.59 13.72 -2.84
N ARG A 372 -13.62 14.69 -1.92
CA ARG A 372 -12.48 15.56 -1.62
C ARG A 372 -11.74 15.00 -0.41
N PRO A 373 -10.59 14.34 -0.57
CA PRO A 373 -9.95 13.66 0.53
C PRO A 373 -9.53 14.64 1.63
N LYS A 374 -10.05 14.38 2.83
CA LYS A 374 -9.63 15.01 4.09
C LYS A 374 -9.27 13.89 5.04
N LEU A 375 -8.27 14.08 5.87
CA LEU A 375 -8.06 13.20 7.01
C LEU A 375 -8.98 13.63 8.13
N GLY A 376 -9.73 12.67 8.67
CA GLY A 376 -10.52 12.83 9.88
C GLY A 376 -9.93 12.01 11.01
N VAL A 377 -9.90 12.57 12.21
CA VAL A 377 -9.58 11.86 13.45
C VAL A 377 -10.82 11.92 14.33
N TYR A 378 -11.37 10.77 14.64
CA TYR A 378 -12.46 10.63 15.59
C TYR A 378 -11.92 10.09 16.91
N ASP A 379 -12.17 10.81 18.00
CA ASP A 379 -11.87 10.36 19.36
C ASP A 379 -13.19 9.96 20.06
N PRO A 380 -13.40 8.65 20.32
CA PRO A 380 -14.61 8.18 20.97
C PRO A 380 -14.70 8.57 22.45
N ASN A 381 -13.57 8.84 23.13
CA ASN A 381 -13.54 9.22 24.54
C ASN A 381 -14.06 10.65 24.74
N GLU A 382 -13.67 11.55 23.83
CA GLU A 382 -14.10 12.94 23.85
C GLU A 382 -15.34 13.18 22.99
N ASN A 383 -15.79 12.16 22.25
CA ASN A 383 -16.82 12.27 21.20
C ASN A 383 -16.53 13.44 20.25
N SER A 384 -15.27 13.64 19.93
CA SER A 384 -14.79 14.75 19.11
C SER A 384 -14.33 14.27 17.74
N LEU A 385 -14.58 15.11 16.73
CA LEU A 385 -14.20 14.84 15.34
C LEU A 385 -13.43 16.02 14.78
N HIS A 386 -12.19 15.77 14.40
CA HIS A 386 -11.31 16.78 13.85
C HIS A 386 -10.93 16.45 12.40
N TYR A 387 -10.80 17.48 11.56
CA TYR A 387 -10.37 17.36 10.18
C TYR A 387 -9.10 18.15 9.93
N SER A 388 -8.14 17.52 9.27
CA SER A 388 -7.00 18.24 8.72
C SER A 388 -7.37 18.83 7.37
N GLN A 389 -7.00 20.08 7.15
CA GLN A 389 -7.05 20.68 5.81
C GLN A 389 -5.74 20.39 5.09
N PHE A 390 -5.83 19.67 3.97
CA PHE A 390 -4.71 19.59 3.04
C PHE A 390 -4.70 20.81 2.15
N ILE A 391 -3.54 21.41 2.01
CA ILE A 391 -3.37 22.50 1.08
C ILE A 391 -3.01 21.88 -0.26
N ASN A 392 -3.74 22.27 -1.29
CA ASN A 392 -3.52 21.92 -2.69
C ASN A 392 -3.77 20.46 -3.09
N LEU A 393 -4.54 19.67 -2.34
CA LEU A 393 -5.04 18.41 -2.86
C LEU A 393 -6.29 18.67 -3.72
N GLU A 394 -6.15 18.59 -5.02
CA GLU A 394 -7.24 18.54 -5.97
C GLU A 394 -7.93 17.16 -5.93
N TYR A 395 -9.02 16.97 -6.63
CA TYR A 395 -9.78 15.73 -6.69
C TYR A 395 -8.91 14.51 -7.12
N HIS A 396 -9.28 13.31 -6.67
CA HIS A 396 -8.71 12.02 -7.10
C HIS A 396 -7.33 11.63 -6.52
N TYR A 397 -7.18 11.73 -5.20
CA TYR A 397 -6.06 11.08 -4.51
C TYR A 397 -6.48 9.74 -3.91
N GLU A 398 -5.65 8.75 -4.09
CA GLU A 398 -5.69 7.53 -3.29
C GLU A 398 -4.84 7.74 -2.04
N VAL A 399 -5.34 7.23 -0.92
CA VAL A 399 -4.65 7.37 0.37
C VAL A 399 -4.41 5.98 0.95
N ASP A 400 -3.20 5.73 1.40
CA ASP A 400 -2.86 4.50 2.11
C ASP A 400 -1.85 4.76 3.23
N VAL A 401 -1.72 3.79 4.13
CA VAL A 401 -0.70 3.81 5.17
C VAL A 401 0.39 2.83 4.79
N CYS A 402 1.60 3.34 4.71
CA CYS A 402 2.79 2.56 4.39
C CYS A 402 3.78 2.58 5.56
N VAL A 403 4.38 1.43 5.85
CA VAL A 403 5.56 1.35 6.72
C VAL A 403 6.80 1.59 5.87
N GLU A 404 7.69 2.49 6.29
CA GLU A 404 8.96 2.69 5.60
C GLU A 404 9.78 1.39 5.61
N SER A 405 10.30 0.97 4.46
CA SER A 405 11.12 -0.23 4.36
C SER A 405 12.27 -0.07 3.37
N LEU A 406 13.30 -0.92 3.53
CA LEU A 406 14.43 -1.05 2.60
C LEU A 406 14.18 -2.12 1.52
N ILE A 407 13.00 -2.75 1.52
CA ILE A 407 12.67 -3.81 0.56
C ILE A 407 12.72 -3.23 -0.85
N SER A 408 13.53 -3.86 -1.70
CA SER A 408 13.62 -3.46 -3.11
C SER A 408 12.54 -4.17 -3.91
N PRO A 409 11.85 -3.46 -4.78
CA PRO A 409 10.90 -4.07 -5.70
C PRO A 409 11.57 -4.95 -6.75
#